data_ad8a8adbe3e9880c2dcab085d663fc15
#
_entry.id   ad8a8adbe3e9880c2dcab085d663fc15
#
_cell.length_a   1.000
_cell.length_b   1.000
_cell.length_c   1.000
_cell.angle_alpha   90.00
_cell.angle_beta   90.00
_cell.angle_gamma   90.00
#
_symmetry.space_group_name_H-M   'P 1'
#
loop_
_entity.id
_entity.type
_entity.pdbx_description
1 polymer ?
#
loop_
_entity_poly.entity_id
_entity_poly.type
_entity_poly.pdbx_seq_one_letter_code
_entity_poly.pdbx_strand_id
1 'polypeptide(L)'
;MQKIAPSVIEERVTWAAQILGLRDYLQRKPGALSGGQRQRVALGRAIVREAGVFLMDEPLSNLDAKLRVQMRAEISKLHQKLNTTMIYVTHDQTEAMTMATRIVILKDGIIQQVGAPKQVYNEPANMFVAGFIGSPAMNFIRGAIDDRYFVTETLHLEIPEDKLAVLNAQGYQRKAVVFGIRPEDILTVQRSGENITAKISVAELTGAEFMLYASVGGHELVVRAGAADDYVAGENIGIQFNMNKCHFFDADTETAIR
;
A
#
# COMPACT_ATOMS: atom_id res chain seq x y z
N MET A 1 19.93 2.82 -37.08
CA MET A 1 20.83 2.31 -36.03
C MET A 1 21.84 3.37 -35.73
N GLN A 2 21.90 3.83 -34.47
CA GLN A 2 22.97 4.73 -34.02
C GLN A 2 24.31 3.96 -34.07
N LYS A 3 25.31 4.53 -34.74
CA LYS A 3 26.67 3.98 -34.73
C LYS A 3 27.35 4.45 -33.43
N ILE A 4 27.35 3.62 -32.40
CA ILE A 4 28.00 3.87 -31.10
C ILE A 4 29.35 3.16 -31.14
N ALA A 5 30.39 3.81 -30.60
CA ALA A 5 31.72 3.23 -30.52
C ALA A 5 31.74 1.95 -29.65
N PRO A 6 32.43 0.87 -30.05
CA PRO A 6 32.45 -0.39 -29.30
C PRO A 6 32.86 -0.23 -27.83
N SER A 7 33.79 0.66 -27.51
CA SER A 7 34.20 0.94 -26.13
C SER A 7 33.08 1.50 -25.27
N VAL A 8 32.22 2.37 -25.82
CA VAL A 8 31.06 2.93 -25.14
C VAL A 8 29.98 1.86 -24.92
N ILE A 9 29.82 0.97 -25.90
CA ILE A 9 28.90 -0.17 -25.75
C ILE A 9 29.35 -1.07 -24.60
N GLU A 10 30.61 -1.44 -24.57
CA GLU A 10 31.20 -2.29 -23.53
C GLU A 10 31.08 -1.67 -22.13
N GLU A 11 31.39 -0.39 -22.01
CA GLU A 11 31.21 0.36 -20.75
C GLU A 11 29.76 0.31 -20.25
N ARG A 12 28.79 0.65 -21.11
CA ARG A 12 27.35 0.66 -20.77
C ARG A 12 26.82 -0.73 -20.43
N VAL A 13 27.21 -1.77 -21.18
CA VAL A 13 26.83 -3.15 -20.94
C VAL A 13 27.41 -3.63 -19.60
N THR A 14 28.69 -3.35 -19.34
CA THR A 14 29.36 -3.73 -18.10
C THR A 14 28.70 -3.05 -16.90
N TRP A 15 28.42 -1.76 -17.00
CA TRP A 15 27.71 -1.01 -15.97
C TRP A 15 26.32 -1.58 -15.68
N ALA A 16 25.50 -1.81 -16.71
CA ALA A 16 24.16 -2.39 -16.55
C ALA A 16 24.23 -3.81 -15.97
N ALA A 17 25.14 -4.64 -16.46
CA ALA A 17 25.34 -6.00 -15.98
C ALA A 17 25.78 -6.03 -14.50
N GLN A 18 26.55 -5.06 -14.05
CA GLN A 18 26.95 -4.94 -12.65
C GLN A 18 25.76 -4.64 -11.75
N ILE A 19 24.94 -3.63 -12.10
CA ILE A 19 23.75 -3.23 -11.37
C ILE A 19 22.77 -4.40 -11.24
N LEU A 20 22.57 -5.12 -12.36
CA LEU A 20 21.56 -6.18 -12.46
C LEU A 20 22.06 -7.56 -12.01
N GLY A 21 23.31 -7.69 -11.55
CA GLY A 21 23.92 -8.96 -11.18
C GLY A 21 23.96 -9.96 -12.34
N LEU A 22 24.32 -9.47 -13.55
CA LEU A 22 24.34 -10.27 -14.79
C LEU A 22 25.75 -10.50 -15.34
N ARG A 23 26.81 -10.07 -14.66
CA ARG A 23 28.19 -10.18 -15.17
C ARG A 23 28.56 -11.59 -15.61
N ASP A 24 28.25 -12.61 -14.80
CA ASP A 24 28.58 -14.02 -15.04
C ASP A 24 27.72 -14.66 -16.13
N TYR A 25 26.72 -13.93 -16.62
CA TYR A 25 25.75 -14.42 -17.60
C TYR A 25 25.87 -13.75 -18.97
N LEU A 26 26.76 -12.75 -19.15
CA LEU A 26 26.87 -11.98 -20.37
C LEU A 26 27.15 -12.83 -21.63
N GLN A 27 27.84 -13.96 -21.45
CA GLN A 27 28.17 -14.90 -22.55
C GLN A 27 27.10 -15.98 -22.78
N ARG A 28 26.05 -16.03 -21.96
CA ARG A 28 24.99 -17.05 -22.09
C ARG A 28 23.94 -16.62 -23.10
N LYS A 29 23.43 -17.60 -23.87
CA LYS A 29 22.28 -17.38 -24.74
C LYS A 29 21.01 -17.22 -23.90
N PRO A 30 20.01 -16.42 -24.34
CA PRO A 30 18.77 -16.20 -23.60
C PRO A 30 18.03 -17.48 -23.17
N GLY A 31 18.07 -18.55 -23.97
CA GLY A 31 17.48 -19.84 -23.62
C GLY A 31 18.13 -20.57 -22.44
N ALA A 32 19.40 -20.23 -22.12
CA ALA A 32 20.13 -20.77 -20.96
C ALA A 32 19.98 -19.93 -19.68
N LEU A 33 19.08 -18.93 -19.70
CA LEU A 33 18.81 -18.04 -18.56
C LEU A 33 17.49 -18.43 -17.88
N SER A 34 17.42 -18.27 -16.55
CA SER A 34 16.16 -18.38 -15.81
C SER A 34 15.19 -17.27 -16.18
N GLY A 35 13.89 -17.41 -15.83
CA GLY A 35 12.88 -16.36 -16.04
C GLY A 35 13.29 -15.00 -15.50
N GLY A 36 13.73 -14.94 -14.23
CA GLY A 36 14.20 -13.73 -13.60
C GLY A 36 15.50 -13.16 -14.22
N GLN A 37 16.41 -14.03 -14.71
CA GLN A 37 17.60 -13.57 -15.44
C GLN A 37 17.22 -12.94 -16.79
N ARG A 38 16.29 -13.54 -17.52
CA ARG A 38 15.77 -12.95 -18.77
C ARG A 38 15.11 -11.59 -18.53
N GLN A 39 14.34 -11.49 -17.48
CA GLN A 39 13.67 -10.22 -17.11
C GLN A 39 14.69 -9.12 -16.77
N ARG A 40 15.73 -9.45 -15.99
CA ARG A 40 16.85 -8.52 -15.73
C ARG A 40 17.61 -8.12 -16.99
N VAL A 41 17.79 -9.03 -17.95
CA VAL A 41 18.37 -8.70 -19.26
C VAL A 41 17.47 -7.72 -20.01
N ALA A 42 16.15 -7.92 -20.00
CA ALA A 42 15.21 -6.99 -20.64
C ALA A 42 15.29 -5.59 -20.03
N LEU A 43 15.34 -5.51 -18.69
CA LEU A 43 15.56 -4.26 -17.97
C LEU A 43 16.89 -3.60 -18.34
N GLY A 44 18.00 -4.37 -18.38
CA GLY A 44 19.32 -3.89 -18.79
C GLY A 44 19.32 -3.32 -20.21
N ARG A 45 18.62 -3.96 -21.13
CA ARG A 45 18.45 -3.45 -22.51
C ARG A 45 17.71 -2.11 -22.55
N ALA A 46 16.75 -1.88 -21.67
CA ALA A 46 16.07 -0.61 -21.56
C ALA A 46 17.03 0.46 -21.00
N ILE A 47 17.75 0.15 -19.93
CA ILE A 47 18.64 1.06 -19.22
C ILE A 47 19.77 1.61 -20.10
N VAL A 48 20.39 0.77 -20.93
CA VAL A 48 21.52 1.19 -21.79
C VAL A 48 21.11 2.11 -22.95
N ARG A 49 19.81 2.32 -23.17
CA ARG A 49 19.30 3.03 -24.35
C ARG A 49 19.23 4.56 -24.22
N GLU A 50 19.45 5.13 -23.07
CA GLU A 50 19.28 6.59 -22.85
C GLU A 50 17.98 7.14 -23.45
N ALA A 51 16.87 6.50 -23.09
CA ALA A 51 15.55 6.91 -23.56
C ALA A 51 15.08 8.15 -22.79
N GLY A 52 14.35 9.04 -23.45
CA GLY A 52 13.70 10.19 -22.78
C GLY A 52 12.53 9.78 -21.89
N VAL A 53 11.95 8.60 -22.15
CA VAL A 53 10.87 7.99 -21.34
C VAL A 53 11.08 6.47 -21.28
N PHE A 54 10.96 5.90 -20.09
CA PHE A 54 10.96 4.44 -19.89
C PHE A 54 9.54 3.96 -19.63
N LEU A 55 9.15 2.90 -20.33
CA LEU A 55 7.89 2.18 -20.12
C LEU A 55 8.23 0.81 -19.56
N MET A 56 7.81 0.53 -18.34
CA MET A 56 8.07 -0.72 -17.63
C MET A 56 6.73 -1.36 -17.24
N ASP A 57 6.46 -2.52 -17.80
CA ASP A 57 5.26 -3.29 -17.54
C ASP A 57 5.63 -4.49 -16.67
N GLU A 58 5.24 -4.45 -15.39
CA GLU A 58 5.52 -5.44 -14.34
C GLU A 58 6.97 -5.98 -14.32
N PRO A 59 8.00 -5.11 -14.30
CA PRO A 59 9.38 -5.53 -14.55
C PRO A 59 9.98 -6.41 -13.44
N LEU A 60 9.33 -6.53 -12.28
CA LEU A 60 9.81 -7.32 -11.14
C LEU A 60 8.91 -8.52 -10.78
N SER A 61 7.84 -8.78 -11.53
CA SER A 61 6.83 -9.81 -11.22
C SER A 61 7.41 -11.24 -11.08
N ASN A 62 8.40 -11.60 -11.88
CA ASN A 62 9.01 -12.94 -11.91
C ASN A 62 10.29 -13.08 -11.06
N LEU A 63 10.53 -12.15 -10.12
CA LEU A 63 11.67 -12.18 -9.22
C LEU A 63 11.28 -12.73 -7.85
N ASP A 64 12.23 -13.43 -7.20
CA ASP A 64 12.10 -13.80 -5.80
C ASP A 64 12.08 -12.56 -4.88
N ALA A 65 11.57 -12.72 -3.66
CA ALA A 65 11.36 -11.62 -2.72
C ALA A 65 12.66 -10.84 -2.40
N LYS A 66 13.78 -11.55 -2.18
CA LYS A 66 15.07 -10.91 -1.86
C LYS A 66 15.59 -10.07 -3.03
N LEU A 67 15.53 -10.64 -4.23
CA LEU A 67 15.98 -9.97 -5.44
C LEU A 67 15.06 -8.78 -5.79
N ARG A 68 13.75 -8.91 -5.57
CA ARG A 68 12.78 -7.83 -5.78
C ARG A 68 13.10 -6.62 -4.92
N VAL A 69 13.45 -6.82 -3.63
CA VAL A 69 13.86 -5.72 -2.73
C VAL A 69 15.12 -5.02 -3.27
N GLN A 70 16.14 -5.77 -3.71
CA GLN A 70 17.35 -5.21 -4.28
C GLN A 70 17.05 -4.42 -5.56
N MET A 71 16.25 -4.98 -6.45
CA MET A 71 15.93 -4.35 -7.73
C MET A 71 15.11 -3.06 -7.58
N ARG A 72 14.18 -2.99 -6.62
CA ARG A 72 13.48 -1.74 -6.30
C ARG A 72 14.48 -0.62 -5.94
N ALA A 73 15.43 -0.92 -5.07
CA ALA A 73 16.46 0.05 -4.69
C ALA A 73 17.31 0.49 -5.89
N GLU A 74 17.70 -0.44 -6.76
CA GLU A 74 18.49 -0.13 -7.95
C GLU A 74 17.74 0.69 -8.99
N ILE A 75 16.44 0.38 -9.22
CA ILE A 75 15.58 1.17 -10.12
C ILE A 75 15.38 2.59 -9.56
N SER A 76 15.17 2.72 -8.24
CA SER A 76 15.05 4.04 -7.60
C SER A 76 16.33 4.89 -7.75
N LYS A 77 17.50 4.30 -7.52
CA LYS A 77 18.80 4.97 -7.75
C LYS A 77 18.98 5.35 -9.21
N LEU A 78 18.59 4.46 -10.13
CA LEU A 78 18.67 4.70 -11.57
C LEU A 78 17.76 5.87 -11.98
N HIS A 79 16.52 5.91 -11.50
CA HIS A 79 15.62 7.02 -11.75
C HIS A 79 16.22 8.35 -11.29
N GLN A 80 16.77 8.40 -10.06
CA GLN A 80 17.42 9.60 -9.54
C GLN A 80 18.64 10.02 -10.40
N LYS A 81 19.43 9.05 -10.87
CA LYS A 81 20.62 9.31 -11.69
C LYS A 81 20.27 9.80 -13.10
N LEU A 82 19.27 9.20 -13.73
CA LEU A 82 18.88 9.52 -15.10
C LEU A 82 18.00 10.77 -15.19
N ASN A 83 17.27 11.09 -14.12
CA ASN A 83 16.29 12.18 -14.06
C ASN A 83 15.33 12.22 -15.27
N THR A 84 14.88 11.03 -15.70
CA THR A 84 13.99 10.82 -16.84
C THR A 84 12.64 10.35 -16.38
N THR A 85 11.62 10.56 -17.19
CA THR A 85 10.26 10.05 -16.90
C THR A 85 10.24 8.54 -17.02
N MET A 86 9.78 7.86 -15.97
CA MET A 86 9.54 6.41 -15.96
C MET A 86 8.06 6.14 -15.69
N ILE A 87 7.41 5.45 -16.60
CA ILE A 87 6.06 4.90 -16.41
C ILE A 87 6.23 3.45 -16.01
N TYR A 88 5.77 3.12 -14.81
CA TYR A 88 5.95 1.81 -14.19
C TYR A 88 4.59 1.21 -13.84
N VAL A 89 4.23 0.13 -14.50
CA VAL A 89 3.00 -0.63 -14.20
C VAL A 89 3.33 -1.75 -13.23
N THR A 90 2.56 -1.88 -12.18
CA THR A 90 2.69 -2.94 -11.18
C THR A 90 1.37 -3.24 -10.50
N HIS A 91 1.19 -4.46 -10.04
CA HIS A 91 0.14 -4.87 -9.11
C HIS A 91 0.67 -4.96 -7.65
N ASP A 92 1.98 -4.75 -7.43
CA ASP A 92 2.60 -4.73 -6.11
C ASP A 92 2.56 -3.30 -5.53
N GLN A 93 1.71 -3.09 -4.52
CA GLN A 93 1.58 -1.79 -3.87
C GLN A 93 2.88 -1.34 -3.16
N THR A 94 3.74 -2.27 -2.72
CA THR A 94 5.02 -1.91 -2.11
C THR A 94 5.95 -1.28 -3.16
N GLU A 95 5.93 -1.79 -4.40
CA GLU A 95 6.67 -1.17 -5.51
C GLU A 95 6.16 0.24 -5.77
N ALA A 96 4.84 0.42 -5.94
CA ALA A 96 4.23 1.71 -6.18
C ALA A 96 4.54 2.71 -5.04
N MET A 97 4.35 2.30 -3.78
CA MET A 97 4.55 3.18 -2.62
C MET A 97 6.01 3.58 -2.38
N THR A 98 6.98 2.71 -2.74
CA THR A 98 8.40 2.95 -2.44
C THR A 98 9.18 3.62 -3.56
N MET A 99 8.77 3.43 -4.83
CA MET A 99 9.53 3.92 -5.98
C MET A 99 8.88 5.10 -6.69
N ALA A 100 7.56 5.23 -6.65
CA ALA A 100 6.86 6.26 -7.41
C ALA A 100 6.96 7.65 -6.77
N THR A 101 7.09 8.67 -7.60
CA THR A 101 6.86 10.07 -7.21
C THR A 101 5.37 10.43 -7.32
N ARG A 102 4.63 9.72 -8.17
CA ARG A 102 3.18 9.88 -8.40
C ARG A 102 2.58 8.53 -8.74
N ILE A 103 1.50 8.17 -8.05
CA ILE A 103 0.73 6.95 -8.28
C ILE A 103 -0.55 7.30 -9.02
N VAL A 104 -0.92 6.46 -9.99
CA VAL A 104 -2.22 6.48 -10.65
C VAL A 104 -2.91 5.15 -10.34
N ILE A 105 -4.06 5.21 -9.67
CA ILE A 105 -4.87 4.02 -9.35
C ILE A 105 -5.97 3.89 -10.37
N LEU A 106 -6.07 2.72 -10.99
CA LEU A 106 -7.05 2.38 -12.01
C LEU A 106 -8.00 1.28 -11.49
N LYS A 107 -9.28 1.43 -11.78
CA LYS A 107 -10.29 0.37 -11.65
C LYS A 107 -11.10 0.33 -12.92
N ASP A 108 -11.17 -0.83 -13.56
CA ASP A 108 -11.94 -1.04 -14.81
C ASP A 108 -11.63 0.00 -15.90
N GLY A 109 -10.35 0.37 -16.05
CA GLY A 109 -9.89 1.37 -17.01
C GLY A 109 -10.15 2.83 -16.61
N ILE A 110 -10.77 3.09 -15.47
CA ILE A 110 -11.10 4.43 -14.96
C ILE A 110 -10.14 4.82 -13.85
N ILE A 111 -9.60 6.05 -13.95
CA ILE A 111 -8.73 6.61 -12.93
C ILE A 111 -9.55 6.89 -11.65
N GLN A 112 -9.17 6.25 -10.55
CA GLN A 112 -9.77 6.45 -9.23
C GLN A 112 -9.10 7.58 -8.45
N GLN A 113 -7.77 7.63 -8.50
CA GLN A 113 -6.99 8.68 -7.84
C GLN A 113 -5.62 8.83 -8.50
N VAL A 114 -5.11 10.07 -8.49
CA VAL A 114 -3.74 10.42 -8.84
C VAL A 114 -3.15 11.24 -7.72
N GLY A 115 -1.96 10.86 -7.22
CA GLY A 115 -1.32 11.61 -6.14
C GLY A 115 0.06 11.08 -5.78
N ALA A 116 0.76 11.79 -4.89
CA ALA A 116 1.96 11.26 -4.26
C ALA A 116 1.63 10.05 -3.38
N PRO A 117 2.56 9.08 -3.20
CA PRO A 117 2.29 7.88 -2.40
C PRO A 117 1.67 8.19 -1.03
N LYS A 118 2.27 9.11 -0.27
CA LYS A 118 1.78 9.50 1.05
C LYS A 118 0.36 10.10 1.00
N GLN A 119 0.05 10.87 -0.04
CA GLN A 119 -1.28 11.45 -0.23
C GLN A 119 -2.33 10.37 -0.52
N VAL A 120 -2.02 9.47 -1.45
CA VAL A 120 -2.93 8.37 -1.82
C VAL A 120 -3.22 7.46 -0.61
N TYR A 121 -2.21 7.23 0.24
CA TYR A 121 -2.36 6.42 1.45
C TYR A 121 -3.19 7.10 2.53
N ASN A 122 -2.87 8.38 2.84
CA ASN A 122 -3.49 9.11 3.94
C ASN A 122 -4.83 9.76 3.57
N GLU A 123 -5.05 10.02 2.28
CA GLU A 123 -6.21 10.73 1.77
C GLU A 123 -6.83 9.96 0.58
N PRO A 124 -7.33 8.74 0.80
CA PRO A 124 -7.96 7.96 -0.26
C PRO A 124 -9.22 8.66 -0.77
N ALA A 125 -9.40 8.75 -2.10
CA ALA A 125 -10.53 9.44 -2.71
C ALA A 125 -11.85 8.70 -2.51
N ASN A 126 -11.81 7.38 -2.36
CA ASN A 126 -12.98 6.52 -2.19
C ASN A 126 -12.60 5.22 -1.46
N MET A 127 -13.60 4.41 -1.13
CA MET A 127 -13.41 3.12 -0.46
C MET A 127 -12.56 2.14 -1.26
N PHE A 128 -12.66 2.17 -2.60
CA PHE A 128 -11.82 1.31 -3.44
C PHE A 128 -10.34 1.62 -3.24
N VAL A 129 -9.94 2.90 -3.32
CA VAL A 129 -8.55 3.32 -3.09
C VAL A 129 -8.10 2.97 -1.68
N ALA A 130 -8.93 3.23 -0.67
CA ALA A 130 -8.65 2.95 0.74
C ALA A 130 -8.43 1.46 1.03
N GLY A 131 -9.22 0.61 0.39
CA GLY A 131 -9.11 -0.85 0.50
C GLY A 131 -8.01 -1.45 -0.38
N PHE A 132 -7.68 -0.79 -1.50
CA PHE A 132 -6.65 -1.27 -2.42
C PHE A 132 -5.23 -0.93 -1.94
N ILE A 133 -5.04 0.24 -1.33
CA ILE A 133 -3.73 0.71 -0.85
C ILE A 133 -3.60 0.50 0.65
N GLY A 134 -2.66 -0.35 1.03
CA GLY A 134 -2.35 -0.79 2.40
C GLY A 134 -2.38 -2.31 2.52
N SER A 135 -1.46 -2.86 3.29
CA SER A 135 -1.42 -4.30 3.59
C SER A 135 -1.16 -4.48 5.09
N PRO A 136 -2.19 -4.90 5.83
CA PRO A 136 -3.56 -5.20 5.40
C PRO A 136 -4.34 -3.98 4.88
N ALA A 137 -5.49 -4.23 4.25
CA ALA A 137 -6.41 -3.21 3.78
C ALA A 137 -7.05 -2.41 4.94
N MET A 138 -7.62 -1.24 4.64
CA MET A 138 -8.40 -0.46 5.60
C MET A 138 -9.62 -1.26 6.07
N ASN A 139 -9.90 -1.21 7.37
CA ASN A 139 -11.14 -1.72 7.94
C ASN A 139 -12.29 -0.76 7.63
N PHE A 140 -13.46 -1.32 7.33
CA PHE A 140 -14.69 -0.57 7.06
C PHE A 140 -15.83 -1.01 7.96
N ILE A 141 -16.50 -0.05 8.61
CA ILE A 141 -17.68 -0.30 9.44
C ILE A 141 -18.82 0.60 8.96
N ARG A 142 -19.95 0.02 8.60
CA ARG A 142 -21.16 0.78 8.26
C ARG A 142 -21.87 1.24 9.54
N GLY A 143 -22.28 2.50 9.57
CA GLY A 143 -22.99 3.09 10.69
C GLY A 143 -23.65 4.42 10.29
N ALA A 144 -23.94 5.26 11.27
CA ALA A 144 -24.53 6.58 11.05
C ALA A 144 -23.83 7.64 11.93
N ILE A 145 -24.00 8.90 11.57
CA ILE A 145 -23.61 10.02 12.42
C ILE A 145 -24.81 10.40 13.28
N ASP A 146 -24.64 10.41 14.58
CA ASP A 146 -25.63 10.91 15.55
C ASP A 146 -24.98 11.90 16.49
N ASP A 147 -25.39 13.15 16.40
CA ASP A 147 -24.77 14.30 17.07
C ASP A 147 -23.25 14.34 16.80
N ARG A 148 -22.44 14.11 17.81
CA ARG A 148 -20.98 14.12 17.73
C ARG A 148 -20.34 12.72 17.61
N TYR A 149 -21.15 11.69 17.41
CA TYR A 149 -20.70 10.30 17.45
C TYR A 149 -20.94 9.58 16.13
N PHE A 150 -20.02 8.68 15.78
CA PHE A 150 -20.29 7.60 14.85
C PHE A 150 -20.90 6.45 15.63
N VAL A 151 -22.08 6.01 15.23
CA VAL A 151 -22.85 4.99 15.93
C VAL A 151 -23.17 3.79 15.06
N THR A 152 -23.11 2.61 15.66
CA THR A 152 -23.69 1.35 15.17
C THR A 152 -24.57 0.77 16.28
N GLU A 153 -25.09 -0.45 16.13
CA GLU A 153 -25.80 -1.12 17.22
C GLU A 153 -24.92 -1.38 18.45
N THR A 154 -23.60 -1.45 18.26
CA THR A 154 -22.65 -1.91 19.29
C THR A 154 -21.47 -0.95 19.53
N LEU A 155 -21.26 0.01 18.65
CA LEU A 155 -20.17 0.97 18.74
C LEU A 155 -20.71 2.39 18.88
N HIS A 156 -20.02 3.18 19.71
CA HIS A 156 -20.33 4.58 19.94
C HIS A 156 -18.99 5.34 20.03
N LEU A 157 -18.55 5.93 18.92
CA LEU A 157 -17.23 6.53 18.78
C LEU A 157 -17.33 8.04 18.63
N GLU A 158 -16.68 8.78 19.52
CA GLU A 158 -16.65 10.24 19.44
C GLU A 158 -15.80 10.71 18.24
N ILE A 159 -16.37 11.57 17.42
CA ILE A 159 -15.75 12.09 16.19
C ILE A 159 -14.94 13.34 16.54
N PRO A 160 -13.68 13.47 16.08
CA PRO A 160 -12.90 14.69 16.22
C PRO A 160 -13.60 15.91 15.61
N GLU A 161 -13.47 17.07 16.23
CA GLU A 161 -14.20 18.29 15.87
C GLU A 161 -13.99 18.73 14.42
N ASP A 162 -12.78 18.61 13.89
CA ASP A 162 -12.44 18.93 12.50
C ASP A 162 -13.22 18.06 11.50
N LYS A 163 -13.32 16.76 11.78
CA LYS A 163 -14.06 15.80 10.94
C LYS A 163 -15.57 15.98 11.09
N LEU A 164 -16.02 16.23 12.32
CA LEU A 164 -17.43 16.50 12.60
C LEU A 164 -17.91 17.78 11.88
N ALA A 165 -17.10 18.81 11.83
CA ALA A 165 -17.42 20.04 11.11
C ALA A 165 -17.64 19.78 9.60
N VAL A 166 -16.80 18.95 8.98
CA VAL A 166 -16.94 18.55 7.57
C VAL A 166 -18.22 17.75 7.36
N LEU A 167 -18.47 16.73 8.20
CA LEU A 167 -19.67 15.91 8.13
C LEU A 167 -20.95 16.74 8.25
N ASN A 168 -20.96 17.69 9.18
CA ASN A 168 -22.09 18.60 9.38
C ASN A 168 -22.29 19.55 8.19
N ALA A 169 -21.21 20.14 7.68
CA ALA A 169 -21.28 21.07 6.54
C ALA A 169 -21.81 20.38 5.27
N GLN A 170 -21.55 19.08 5.12
CA GLN A 170 -22.05 18.27 3.99
C GLN A 170 -23.38 17.57 4.29
N GLY A 171 -23.98 17.80 5.46
CA GLY A 171 -25.32 17.33 5.82
C GLY A 171 -25.41 15.83 6.07
N TYR A 172 -24.39 15.24 6.71
CA TYR A 172 -24.36 13.81 7.06
C TYR A 172 -24.99 13.47 8.41
N GLN A 173 -25.52 14.46 9.15
CA GLN A 173 -26.25 14.18 10.40
C GLN A 173 -27.41 13.22 10.15
N ARG A 174 -27.49 12.14 10.93
CA ARG A 174 -28.47 11.06 10.86
C ARG A 174 -28.48 10.31 9.52
N LYS A 175 -27.39 10.42 8.75
CA LYS A 175 -27.22 9.66 7.52
C LYS A 175 -26.26 8.49 7.70
N ALA A 176 -26.48 7.47 6.87
CA ALA A 176 -25.57 6.34 6.78
C ALA A 176 -24.21 6.77 6.20
N VAL A 177 -23.15 6.33 6.85
CA VAL A 177 -21.77 6.53 6.41
C VAL A 177 -20.98 5.24 6.60
N VAL A 178 -19.83 5.14 5.95
CA VAL A 178 -18.86 4.08 6.22
C VAL A 178 -17.67 4.70 6.93
N PHE A 179 -17.42 4.23 8.15
CA PHE A 179 -16.22 4.55 8.92
C PHE A 179 -15.07 3.67 8.40
N GLY A 180 -13.93 4.29 8.09
CA GLY A 180 -12.73 3.63 7.65
C GLY A 180 -11.58 3.87 8.62
N ILE A 181 -10.87 2.81 9.00
CA ILE A 181 -9.67 2.92 9.84
C ILE A 181 -8.62 1.89 9.44
N ARG A 182 -7.36 2.30 9.42
CA ARG A 182 -6.27 1.38 9.08
C ARG A 182 -5.94 0.45 10.25
N PRO A 183 -5.46 -0.77 9.98
CA PRO A 183 -5.07 -1.74 11.00
C PRO A 183 -4.07 -1.20 12.04
N GLU A 184 -3.11 -0.38 11.62
CA GLU A 184 -2.10 0.26 12.47
C GLU A 184 -2.63 1.43 13.31
N ASP A 185 -3.81 1.94 13.00
CA ASP A 185 -4.47 3.01 13.73
C ASP A 185 -5.51 2.47 14.76
N ILE A 186 -5.56 1.16 14.94
CA ILE A 186 -6.28 0.47 16.01
C ILE A 186 -5.25 0.02 17.04
N LEU A 187 -5.23 0.67 18.19
CA LEU A 187 -4.26 0.39 19.24
C LEU A 187 -4.76 -0.74 20.14
N THR A 188 -3.88 -1.69 20.47
CA THR A 188 -4.14 -2.65 21.57
C THR A 188 -3.82 -1.97 22.90
N VAL A 189 -4.71 -2.11 23.87
CA VAL A 189 -4.60 -1.49 25.20
C VAL A 189 -4.92 -2.52 26.28
N GLN A 190 -4.43 -2.29 27.49
CA GLN A 190 -4.83 -3.12 28.63
C GLN A 190 -6.35 -3.03 28.83
N ARG A 191 -6.99 -4.16 29.08
CA ARG A 191 -8.44 -4.21 29.30
C ARG A 191 -8.82 -3.35 30.50
N SER A 192 -9.65 -2.33 30.26
CA SER A 192 -10.33 -1.59 31.28
C SER A 192 -11.83 -1.54 30.94
N GLY A 193 -12.67 -1.22 31.90
CA GLY A 193 -14.12 -1.13 31.67
C GLY A 193 -14.53 -0.05 30.66
N GLU A 194 -13.62 0.83 30.30
CA GLU A 194 -13.84 1.97 29.37
C GLU A 194 -13.41 1.65 27.92
N ASN A 195 -12.65 0.57 27.71
CA ASN A 195 -12.13 0.21 26.40
C ASN A 195 -13.08 -0.70 25.64
N ILE A 196 -13.04 -0.59 24.31
CA ILE A 196 -13.75 -1.51 23.43
C ILE A 196 -13.09 -2.88 23.50
N THR A 197 -13.89 -3.92 23.73
CA THR A 197 -13.41 -5.30 23.78
C THR A 197 -13.52 -5.94 22.40
N ALA A 198 -12.41 -6.48 21.91
CA ALA A 198 -12.32 -7.25 20.68
C ALA A 198 -12.00 -8.72 21.02
N LYS A 199 -12.68 -9.67 20.36
CA LYS A 199 -12.37 -11.10 20.48
C LYS A 199 -11.52 -11.53 19.29
N ILE A 200 -10.31 -12.03 19.56
CA ILE A 200 -9.38 -12.52 18.53
C ILE A 200 -9.92 -13.81 17.93
N SER A 201 -10.09 -13.86 16.61
CA SER A 201 -10.41 -15.08 15.87
C SER A 201 -9.14 -15.76 15.34
N VAL A 202 -8.16 -14.96 14.85
CA VAL A 202 -6.86 -15.45 14.37
C VAL A 202 -5.78 -14.46 14.80
N ALA A 203 -4.61 -14.98 15.21
CA ALA A 203 -3.41 -14.21 15.49
C ALA A 203 -2.27 -14.73 14.63
N GLU A 204 -1.79 -13.92 13.70
CA GLU A 204 -0.70 -14.25 12.77
C GLU A 204 0.56 -13.45 13.13
N LEU A 205 1.61 -14.14 13.61
CA LEU A 205 2.91 -13.50 13.83
C LEU A 205 3.69 -13.41 12.50
N THR A 206 3.92 -12.20 12.04
CA THR A 206 4.69 -11.93 10.79
C THR A 206 6.17 -11.59 11.04
N GLY A 207 6.65 -11.87 12.26
CA GLY A 207 8.00 -11.59 12.71
C GLY A 207 8.05 -10.42 13.69
N ALA A 208 8.00 -9.19 13.22
CA ALA A 208 8.04 -7.99 14.06
C ALA A 208 6.66 -7.55 14.59
N GLU A 209 5.58 -8.11 14.05
CA GLU A 209 4.21 -7.66 14.28
C GLU A 209 3.23 -8.84 14.24
N PHE A 210 2.11 -8.67 14.94
CA PHE A 210 0.94 -9.52 14.82
C PHE A 210 -0.11 -8.87 13.91
N MET A 211 -0.72 -9.68 13.03
CA MET A 211 -1.99 -9.36 12.38
C MET A 211 -3.08 -10.11 13.15
N LEU A 212 -3.90 -9.35 13.87
CA LEU A 212 -5.00 -9.88 14.66
C LEU A 212 -6.30 -9.70 13.89
N TYR A 213 -6.93 -10.80 13.52
CA TYR A 213 -8.29 -10.81 13.02
C TYR A 213 -9.20 -10.90 14.22
N ALA A 214 -10.00 -9.87 14.47
CA ALA A 214 -10.78 -9.76 15.69
C ALA A 214 -12.20 -9.26 15.41
N SER A 215 -13.15 -9.74 16.21
CA SER A 215 -14.54 -9.30 16.13
C SER A 215 -14.87 -8.31 17.23
N VAL A 216 -15.51 -7.21 16.85
CA VAL A 216 -15.96 -6.14 17.73
C VAL A 216 -17.42 -5.84 17.45
N GLY A 217 -18.31 -6.18 18.37
CA GLY A 217 -19.74 -5.90 18.20
C GLY A 217 -20.33 -6.47 16.91
N GLY A 218 -19.85 -7.63 16.44
CA GLY A 218 -20.27 -8.25 15.18
C GLY A 218 -19.55 -7.77 13.92
N HIS A 219 -18.63 -6.80 14.05
CA HIS A 219 -17.78 -6.34 12.94
C HIS A 219 -16.43 -7.04 12.98
N GLU A 220 -16.02 -7.63 11.86
CA GLU A 220 -14.69 -8.21 11.70
C GLU A 220 -13.67 -7.12 11.34
N LEU A 221 -12.57 -7.06 12.10
CA LEU A 221 -11.51 -6.07 11.95
C LEU A 221 -10.15 -6.77 11.89
N VAL A 222 -9.23 -6.16 11.18
CA VAL A 222 -7.81 -6.49 11.25
C VAL A 222 -7.12 -5.43 12.10
N VAL A 223 -6.40 -5.86 13.12
CA VAL A 223 -5.60 -4.99 14.00
C VAL A 223 -4.14 -5.34 13.84
N ARG A 224 -3.29 -4.34 13.69
CA ARG A 224 -1.84 -4.51 13.62
C ARG A 224 -1.24 -4.19 14.97
N ALA A 225 -0.71 -5.21 15.64
CA ALA A 225 -0.13 -5.09 16.98
C ALA A 225 1.37 -5.39 16.97
N GLY A 226 2.13 -4.79 17.88
CA GLY A 226 3.55 -5.10 18.05
C GLY A 226 3.76 -6.51 18.60
N ALA A 227 4.93 -7.13 18.28
CA ALA A 227 5.29 -8.46 18.78
C ALA A 227 5.87 -8.42 20.22
N ALA A 228 5.67 -7.34 20.96
CA ALA A 228 6.09 -7.26 22.37
C ALA A 228 5.18 -8.04 23.31
N ASP A 229 3.91 -8.21 22.92
CA ASP A 229 2.91 -8.98 23.63
C ASP A 229 2.60 -10.27 22.86
N ASP A 230 2.13 -11.29 23.56
CA ASP A 230 1.63 -12.52 22.95
C ASP A 230 0.11 -12.43 22.78
N TYR A 231 -0.38 -12.87 21.63
CA TYR A 231 -1.81 -12.88 21.30
C TYR A 231 -2.24 -14.28 20.87
N VAL A 232 -3.34 -14.76 21.42
CA VAL A 232 -3.87 -16.10 21.14
C VAL A 232 -5.32 -16.02 20.65
N ALA A 233 -5.64 -16.87 19.66
CA ALA A 233 -7.02 -16.99 19.17
C ALA A 233 -7.98 -17.40 20.30
N GLY A 234 -9.15 -16.77 20.34
CA GLY A 234 -10.16 -16.95 21.38
C GLY A 234 -10.07 -15.97 22.54
N GLU A 235 -8.95 -15.28 22.71
CA GLU A 235 -8.79 -14.26 23.74
C GLU A 235 -9.53 -12.96 23.43
N ASN A 236 -9.85 -12.23 24.50
CA ASN A 236 -10.41 -10.89 24.42
C ASN A 236 -9.32 -9.87 24.73
N ILE A 237 -9.14 -8.89 23.87
CA ILE A 237 -8.22 -7.77 24.05
C ILE A 237 -8.99 -6.44 24.17
N GLY A 238 -8.40 -5.46 24.83
CA GLY A 238 -8.85 -4.08 24.77
C GLY A 238 -8.31 -3.43 23.49
N ILE A 239 -9.15 -2.68 22.80
CA ILE A 239 -8.72 -1.87 21.65
C ILE A 239 -9.19 -0.42 21.78
N GLN A 240 -8.47 0.48 21.12
CA GLN A 240 -8.82 1.87 20.99
C GLN A 240 -8.61 2.33 19.56
N PHE A 241 -9.61 2.96 18.94
CA PHE A 241 -9.50 3.57 17.63
C PHE A 241 -8.80 4.93 17.71
N ASN A 242 -7.77 5.15 16.92
CA ASN A 242 -7.18 6.48 16.73
C ASN A 242 -8.09 7.32 15.82
N MET A 243 -9.08 7.95 16.41
CA MET A 243 -10.11 8.69 15.69
C MET A 243 -9.57 9.89 14.88
N ASN A 244 -8.37 10.40 15.21
CA ASN A 244 -7.73 11.43 14.39
C ASN A 244 -7.28 10.90 13.01
N LYS A 245 -7.13 9.57 12.87
CA LYS A 245 -6.71 8.88 11.64
C LYS A 245 -7.86 8.20 10.89
N CYS A 246 -9.07 8.26 11.42
CA CYS A 246 -10.21 7.66 10.75
C CYS A 246 -10.61 8.45 9.49
N HIS A 247 -11.36 7.77 8.63
CA HIS A 247 -11.95 8.31 7.42
C HIS A 247 -13.46 8.07 7.45
N PHE A 248 -14.20 8.93 6.77
CA PHE A 248 -15.62 8.71 6.52
C PHE A 248 -15.87 8.70 5.02
N PHE A 249 -16.72 7.78 4.60
CA PHE A 249 -17.14 7.64 3.21
C PHE A 249 -18.65 7.67 3.13
N ASP A 250 -19.16 8.25 2.06
CA ASP A 250 -20.59 8.20 1.75
C ASP A 250 -21.00 6.75 1.51
N ALA A 251 -22.11 6.32 2.12
CA ALA A 251 -22.52 4.91 2.10
C ALA A 251 -23.02 4.43 0.73
N ASP A 252 -23.47 5.36 -0.13
CA ASP A 252 -24.06 5.06 -1.44
C ASP A 252 -23.02 5.21 -2.57
N THR A 253 -22.26 6.31 -2.54
CA THR A 253 -21.28 6.63 -3.61
C THR A 253 -19.88 6.11 -3.32
N GLU A 254 -19.63 5.64 -2.09
CA GLU A 254 -18.32 5.21 -1.59
C GLU A 254 -17.22 6.29 -1.65
N THR A 255 -17.57 7.53 -1.94
CA THR A 255 -16.63 8.66 -2.00
C THR A 255 -16.23 9.13 -0.60
N ALA A 256 -14.98 9.56 -0.45
CA ALA A 256 -14.50 10.11 0.82
C ALA A 256 -15.18 11.45 1.14
N ILE A 257 -15.64 11.60 2.37
CA ILE A 257 -16.20 12.83 2.92
C ILE A 257 -15.05 13.64 3.52
N ARG A 258 -14.75 14.81 2.90
CA ARG A 258 -13.59 15.66 3.23
C ARG A 258 -13.98 17.12 3.30
#